data_ee7b33ff42fe7d5bcaca9174e9836995
#
_entry.id   ee7b33ff42fe7d5bcaca9174e9836995
#
_cell.length_a   1.000
_cell.length_b   1.000
_cell.length_c   1.000
_cell.angle_alpha   90.00
_cell.angle_beta   90.00
_cell.angle_gamma   90.00
#
_symmetry.space_group_name_H-M   'P 1'
#
loop_
_entity.id
_entity.type
_entity.pdbx_description
1 polymer ?
#
loop_
_entity_poly.entity_id
_entity_poly.type
_entity_poly.pdbx_seq_one_letter_code
_entity_poly.pdbx_strand_id
1 'polypeptide(L)'
;ARDYSCLRIVQWGFKAILKVTGVHTTVIGFENIPDEPVLFIGNHRSFFDILLTYSRCPRLTGYVAKKEMEKIPLLSTWMRFVYCLFLDRENPKEGLKTILQAIDYVKQGISICIFPEGTRNKGEELSMLPFKEGAFKIAAKTGCAIVPISMNNTAAIFENQFPRIKKVNVVVEYGTPIYPKDLAPEDKKHIGAYVQNIIQETINKNAELI
;
A
#
# COMPACT_ATOMS: atom_id res chain seq x y z
N ALA A 1 -19.88 12.84 4.07
CA ALA A 1 -20.77 12.11 3.11
C ALA A 1 -20.10 11.97 1.74
N ARG A 2 -19.62 13.07 1.11
CA ARG A 2 -19.01 13.06 -0.25
C ARG A 2 -17.80 12.13 -0.34
N ASP A 3 -16.90 12.17 0.61
CA ASP A 3 -15.64 11.42 0.58
C ASP A 3 -15.85 9.90 0.59
N TYR A 4 -16.80 9.41 1.40
CA TYR A 4 -17.17 8.01 1.40
C TYR A 4 -17.89 7.58 0.11
N SER A 5 -18.63 8.48 -0.55
CA SER A 5 -19.20 8.21 -1.87
C SER A 5 -18.11 8.04 -2.92
N CYS A 6 -17.08 8.91 -2.90
CA CYS A 6 -15.92 8.79 -3.79
C CYS A 6 -15.16 7.46 -3.55
N LEU A 7 -14.92 7.12 -2.29
CA LEU A 7 -14.32 5.83 -1.93
C LEU A 7 -15.09 4.65 -2.53
N ARG A 8 -16.41 4.60 -2.33
CA ARG A 8 -17.27 3.51 -2.82
C ARG A 8 -17.28 3.40 -4.35
N ILE A 9 -17.29 4.54 -5.06
CA ILE A 9 -17.24 4.56 -6.53
C ILE A 9 -15.93 3.95 -7.01
N VAL A 10 -14.78 4.38 -6.45
CA VAL A 10 -13.48 3.84 -6.83
C VAL A 10 -13.37 2.35 -6.48
N GLN A 11 -13.83 1.94 -5.31
CA GLN A 11 -13.85 0.54 -4.91
C GLN A 11 -14.72 -0.32 -5.83
N TRP A 12 -15.89 0.18 -6.22
CA TRP A 12 -16.74 -0.49 -7.19
C TRP A 12 -16.04 -0.68 -8.53
N GLY A 13 -15.42 0.40 -9.06
CA GLY A 13 -14.68 0.34 -10.31
C GLY A 13 -13.52 -0.67 -10.26
N PHE A 14 -12.74 -0.67 -9.19
CA PHE A 14 -11.63 -1.61 -9.01
C PHE A 14 -12.11 -3.05 -8.86
N LYS A 15 -13.20 -3.29 -8.12
CA LYS A 15 -13.83 -4.62 -8.02
C LYS A 15 -14.34 -5.11 -9.38
N ALA A 16 -14.92 -4.21 -10.19
CA ALA A 16 -15.37 -4.54 -11.54
C ALA A 16 -14.19 -4.95 -12.45
N ILE A 17 -13.09 -4.20 -12.41
CA ILE A 17 -11.86 -4.54 -13.14
C ILE A 17 -11.33 -5.91 -12.70
N LEU A 18 -11.18 -6.14 -11.39
CA LEU A 18 -10.70 -7.42 -10.85
C LEU A 18 -11.59 -8.59 -11.26
N LYS A 19 -12.91 -8.38 -11.31
CA LYS A 19 -13.86 -9.39 -11.78
C LYS A 19 -13.69 -9.70 -13.27
N VAL A 20 -13.56 -8.68 -14.11
CA VAL A 20 -13.39 -8.85 -15.57
C VAL A 20 -12.07 -9.53 -15.89
N THR A 21 -11.00 -9.22 -15.16
CA THR A 21 -9.68 -9.85 -15.35
C THR A 21 -9.66 -11.32 -14.92
N GLY A 22 -10.65 -11.75 -14.15
CA GLY A 22 -10.74 -13.11 -13.64
C GLY A 22 -9.66 -13.49 -12.62
N VAL A 23 -9.00 -12.50 -12.02
CA VAL A 23 -8.00 -12.71 -10.97
C VAL A 23 -8.68 -13.30 -9.73
N HIS A 24 -8.16 -14.42 -9.27
CA HIS A 24 -8.58 -15.02 -8.01
C HIS A 24 -7.70 -14.51 -6.87
N THR A 25 -8.30 -13.91 -5.86
CA THR A 25 -7.57 -13.31 -4.74
C THR A 25 -7.85 -14.10 -3.45
N THR A 26 -6.82 -14.70 -2.88
CA THR A 26 -6.85 -15.22 -1.50
C THR A 26 -6.49 -14.08 -0.56
N VAL A 27 -7.38 -13.75 0.37
CA VAL A 27 -7.16 -12.69 1.37
C VAL A 27 -7.02 -13.32 2.74
N ILE A 28 -5.97 -12.99 3.45
CA ILE A 28 -5.63 -13.51 4.77
C ILE A 28 -5.46 -12.33 5.74
N GLY A 29 -5.93 -12.49 6.98
CA GLY A 29 -5.69 -11.54 8.06
C GLY A 29 -6.38 -10.18 7.89
N PHE A 30 -7.41 -10.07 7.06
CA PHE A 30 -8.15 -8.81 6.90
C PHE A 30 -8.76 -8.32 8.21
N GLU A 31 -9.12 -9.23 9.10
CA GLU A 31 -9.61 -8.99 10.46
C GLU A 31 -8.56 -8.37 11.38
N ASN A 32 -7.28 -8.44 11.03
CA ASN A 32 -6.19 -7.81 11.79
C ASN A 32 -6.20 -6.27 11.69
N ILE A 33 -6.89 -5.71 10.71
CA ILE A 33 -6.91 -4.25 10.50
C ILE A 33 -7.68 -3.58 11.64
N PRO A 34 -7.03 -2.72 12.46
CA PRO A 34 -7.70 -2.04 13.56
C PRO A 34 -8.80 -1.10 13.11
N ASP A 35 -9.78 -0.86 13.98
CA ASP A 35 -10.84 0.15 13.73
C ASP A 35 -10.38 1.57 14.05
N GLU A 36 -9.19 1.92 13.61
CA GLU A 36 -8.57 3.24 13.74
C GLU A 36 -7.73 3.54 12.49
N PRO A 37 -7.33 4.80 12.24
CA PRO A 37 -6.43 5.14 11.14
C PRO A 37 -5.09 4.45 11.29
N VAL A 38 -4.61 3.84 10.20
CA VAL A 38 -3.37 3.07 10.17
C VAL A 38 -2.46 3.51 9.03
N LEU A 39 -1.19 3.16 9.14
CA LEU A 39 -0.23 3.21 8.05
C LEU A 39 -0.10 1.81 7.44
N PHE A 40 -0.67 1.61 6.26
CA PHE A 40 -0.45 0.40 5.48
C PHE A 40 0.90 0.45 4.79
N ILE A 41 1.70 -0.60 4.94
CA ILE A 41 3.00 -0.77 4.31
C ILE A 41 3.01 -2.07 3.52
N GLY A 42 3.24 -2.00 2.22
CA GLY A 42 3.23 -3.19 1.36
C GLY A 42 4.44 -3.28 0.43
N ASN A 43 4.73 -4.49 -0.07
CA ASN A 43 5.61 -4.68 -1.20
C ASN A 43 4.92 -4.27 -2.50
N HIS A 44 5.70 -3.94 -3.54
CA HIS A 44 5.14 -3.36 -4.78
C HIS A 44 5.74 -3.98 -6.03
N ARG A 45 4.90 -4.70 -6.80
CA ARG A 45 5.31 -5.36 -8.04
C ARG A 45 4.41 -5.03 -9.23
N SER A 46 3.17 -4.62 -8.96
CA SER A 46 2.14 -4.48 -10.01
C SER A 46 1.27 -3.24 -9.80
N PHE A 47 0.68 -2.75 -10.88
CA PHE A 47 -0.45 -1.83 -10.79
C PHE A 47 -1.64 -2.46 -10.05
N PHE A 48 -1.77 -3.78 -10.16
CA PHE A 48 -2.84 -4.51 -9.49
C PHE A 48 -2.71 -4.52 -7.97
N ASP A 49 -1.53 -4.25 -7.40
CA ASP A 49 -1.36 -4.09 -5.95
C ASP A 49 -2.31 -3.02 -5.40
N ILE A 50 -2.47 -1.91 -6.15
CA ILE A 50 -3.37 -0.82 -5.77
C ILE A 50 -4.82 -1.27 -5.88
N LEU A 51 -5.21 -1.95 -6.97
CA LEU A 51 -6.59 -2.41 -7.17
C LEU A 51 -6.98 -3.43 -6.11
N LEU A 52 -6.09 -4.38 -5.84
CA LEU A 52 -6.30 -5.46 -4.87
C LEU A 52 -6.49 -4.93 -3.45
N THR A 53 -5.67 -3.97 -3.03
CA THR A 53 -5.70 -3.44 -1.67
C THR A 53 -6.75 -2.35 -1.51
N TYR A 54 -6.84 -1.37 -2.44
CA TYR A 54 -7.79 -0.27 -2.35
C TYR A 54 -9.26 -0.72 -2.39
N SER A 55 -9.58 -1.71 -3.23
CA SER A 55 -10.93 -2.27 -3.32
C SER A 55 -11.46 -2.85 -2.00
N ARG A 56 -10.56 -3.06 -1.03
CA ARG A 56 -10.82 -3.64 0.29
C ARG A 56 -10.60 -2.68 1.46
N CYS A 57 -10.14 -1.45 1.23
CA CYS A 57 -9.92 -0.49 2.32
C CYS A 57 -11.19 -0.32 3.17
N PRO A 58 -11.13 -0.56 4.48
CA PRO A 58 -12.32 -0.50 5.34
C PRO A 58 -12.77 0.94 5.61
N ARG A 59 -11.89 1.91 5.37
CA ARG A 59 -12.10 3.33 5.63
C ARG A 59 -11.43 4.21 4.57
N LEU A 60 -11.58 5.53 4.68
CA LEU A 60 -10.84 6.48 3.86
C LEU A 60 -9.35 6.22 3.99
N THR A 61 -8.70 5.98 2.87
CA THR A 61 -7.28 5.64 2.80
C THR A 61 -6.63 6.38 1.62
N GLY A 62 -5.68 7.24 1.92
CA GLY A 62 -4.88 7.91 0.90
C GLY A 62 -3.68 7.07 0.50
N TYR A 63 -3.44 6.94 -0.80
CA TYR A 63 -2.26 6.25 -1.34
C TYR A 63 -1.18 7.26 -1.72
N VAL A 64 0.06 6.93 -1.41
CA VAL A 64 1.20 7.74 -1.84
C VAL A 64 1.63 7.31 -3.23
N ALA A 65 1.37 8.17 -4.20
CA ALA A 65 1.66 7.96 -5.61
C ALA A 65 2.89 8.77 -6.06
N LYS A 66 3.42 8.42 -7.23
CA LYS A 66 4.49 9.16 -7.88
C LYS A 66 3.99 10.53 -8.35
N LYS A 67 4.79 11.60 -8.19
CA LYS A 67 4.42 12.99 -8.52
C LYS A 67 3.97 13.15 -9.98
N GLU A 68 4.53 12.39 -10.91
CA GLU A 68 4.18 12.49 -12.32
C GLU A 68 2.71 12.12 -12.60
N MET A 69 2.07 11.34 -11.73
CA MET A 69 0.64 11.03 -11.83
C MET A 69 -0.25 12.26 -11.62
N GLU A 70 0.27 13.29 -10.94
CA GLU A 70 -0.42 14.57 -10.78
C GLU A 70 -0.69 15.27 -12.10
N LYS A 71 0.13 15.00 -13.13
CA LYS A 71 0.01 15.61 -14.47
C LYS A 71 -1.07 14.96 -15.34
N ILE A 72 -1.67 13.85 -14.90
CA ILE A 72 -2.72 13.15 -15.66
C ILE A 72 -4.08 13.78 -15.31
N PRO A 73 -4.72 14.53 -16.23
CA PRO A 73 -6.02 15.15 -15.97
C PRO A 73 -7.08 14.09 -15.60
N LEU A 74 -8.12 14.50 -14.90
CA LEU A 74 -9.18 13.64 -14.35
C LEU A 74 -8.66 12.64 -13.31
N LEU A 75 -7.63 11.85 -13.62
CA LEU A 75 -7.07 10.88 -12.67
C LEU A 75 -6.56 11.57 -11.41
N SER A 76 -5.74 12.62 -11.55
CA SER A 76 -5.23 13.36 -10.40
C SER A 76 -6.33 14.02 -9.58
N THR A 77 -7.40 14.49 -10.23
CA THR A 77 -8.58 15.04 -9.54
C THR A 77 -9.27 13.96 -8.70
N TRP A 78 -9.53 12.79 -9.28
CA TRP A 78 -10.12 11.66 -8.54
C TRP A 78 -9.20 11.19 -7.41
N MET A 79 -7.90 11.11 -7.65
CA MET A 79 -6.91 10.75 -6.63
C MET A 79 -6.96 11.71 -5.43
N ARG A 80 -7.11 13.02 -5.66
CA ARG A 80 -7.27 13.99 -4.58
C ARG A 80 -8.58 13.81 -3.80
N PHE A 81 -9.69 13.47 -4.47
CA PHE A 81 -10.95 13.18 -3.79
C PHE A 81 -10.90 11.97 -2.85
N VAL A 82 -9.95 11.08 -3.08
CA VAL A 82 -9.69 9.91 -2.21
C VAL A 82 -8.40 10.04 -1.41
N TYR A 83 -7.96 11.28 -1.16
CA TYR A 83 -6.82 11.61 -0.29
C TYR A 83 -5.47 11.08 -0.74
N CYS A 84 -5.30 10.73 -2.01
CA CYS A 84 -3.99 10.35 -2.53
C CYS A 84 -3.01 11.52 -2.45
N LEU A 85 -1.77 11.21 -2.13
CA LEU A 85 -0.66 12.13 -2.03
C LEU A 85 0.33 11.89 -3.16
N PHE A 86 0.92 12.95 -3.67
CA PHE A 86 1.90 12.88 -4.76
C PHE A 86 3.29 13.15 -4.20
N LEU A 87 4.16 12.13 -4.24
CA LEU A 87 5.50 12.18 -3.68
C LEU A 87 6.53 12.50 -4.76
N ASP A 88 7.21 13.63 -4.60
CA ASP A 88 8.42 13.94 -5.35
C ASP A 88 9.61 13.21 -4.72
N ARG A 89 10.15 12.22 -5.42
CA ARG A 89 11.24 11.37 -4.92
C ARG A 89 12.60 11.97 -5.19
N GLU A 90 12.69 12.95 -6.07
CA GLU A 90 13.93 13.62 -6.46
C GLU A 90 14.17 14.88 -5.64
N ASN A 91 13.12 15.43 -5.04
CA ASN A 91 13.17 16.62 -4.19
C ASN A 91 12.88 16.29 -2.72
N PRO A 92 13.89 16.15 -1.85
CA PRO A 92 13.67 15.81 -0.44
C PRO A 92 12.80 16.80 0.33
N LYS A 93 12.82 18.10 -0.03
CA LYS A 93 11.99 19.13 0.62
C LYS A 93 10.51 18.92 0.29
N GLU A 94 10.19 18.68 -0.97
CA GLU A 94 8.81 18.39 -1.40
C GLU A 94 8.35 17.02 -0.86
N GLY A 95 9.24 16.03 -0.85
CA GLY A 95 8.96 14.74 -0.22
C GLY A 95 8.61 14.88 1.26
N LEU A 96 9.31 15.74 1.99
CA LEU A 96 9.00 16.01 3.40
C LEU A 96 7.62 16.65 3.57
N LYS A 97 7.22 17.58 2.71
CA LYS A 97 5.87 18.19 2.74
C LYS A 97 4.79 17.10 2.55
N THR A 98 5.00 16.18 1.63
CA THR A 98 4.07 15.07 1.39
C THR A 98 3.93 14.19 2.64
N ILE A 99 5.03 13.89 3.34
CA ILE A 99 5.00 13.11 4.59
C ILE A 99 4.28 13.89 5.70
N LEU A 100 4.50 15.20 5.82
CA LEU A 100 3.78 16.03 6.79
C LEU A 100 2.28 16.05 6.51
N GLN A 101 1.87 16.14 5.24
CA GLN A 101 0.46 16.06 4.87
C GLN A 101 -0.14 14.68 5.17
N ALA A 102 0.61 13.60 4.97
CA ALA A 102 0.19 12.25 5.37
C ALA A 102 -0.04 12.15 6.88
N ILE A 103 0.84 12.74 7.69
CA ILE A 103 0.68 12.83 9.15
C ILE A 103 -0.62 13.55 9.52
N ASP A 104 -0.91 14.68 8.85
CA ASP A 104 -2.14 15.44 9.10
C ASP A 104 -3.39 14.63 8.69
N TYR A 105 -3.34 13.88 7.61
CA TYR A 105 -4.44 12.99 7.21
C TYR A 105 -4.70 11.90 8.26
N VAL A 106 -3.66 11.25 8.78
CA VAL A 106 -3.82 10.24 9.85
C VAL A 106 -4.48 10.87 11.09
N LYS A 107 -4.06 12.06 11.50
CA LYS A 107 -4.69 12.79 12.61
C LYS A 107 -6.16 13.17 12.36
N GLN A 108 -6.56 13.30 11.09
CA GLN A 108 -7.95 13.54 10.67
C GLN A 108 -8.78 12.27 10.52
N GLY A 109 -8.25 11.10 10.84
CA GLY A 109 -8.99 9.84 10.75
C GLY A 109 -8.83 9.11 9.41
N ILE A 110 -7.89 9.50 8.56
CA ILE A 110 -7.66 8.92 7.24
C ILE A 110 -6.41 8.03 7.29
N SER A 111 -6.55 6.78 6.90
CA SER A 111 -5.40 5.86 6.77
C SER A 111 -4.52 6.24 5.58
N ILE A 112 -3.26 5.85 5.64
CA ILE A 112 -2.30 6.07 4.54
C ILE A 112 -1.75 4.72 4.10
N CYS A 113 -1.62 4.52 2.80
CA CYS A 113 -0.96 3.36 2.20
C CYS A 113 0.28 3.80 1.43
N ILE A 114 1.41 3.19 1.75
CA ILE A 114 2.70 3.45 1.09
C ILE A 114 3.36 2.14 0.70
N PHE A 115 3.95 2.14 -0.48
CA PHE A 115 4.89 1.12 -0.94
C PHE A 115 6.32 1.68 -0.81
N PRO A 116 7.02 1.40 0.30
CA PRO A 116 8.26 2.10 0.64
C PRO A 116 9.45 1.73 -0.26
N GLU A 117 9.33 0.70 -1.09
CA GLU A 117 10.27 0.42 -2.18
C GLU A 117 10.40 1.63 -3.14
N GLY A 118 9.35 2.43 -3.24
CA GLY A 118 9.32 3.64 -4.04
C GLY A 118 9.16 3.40 -5.54
N THR A 119 9.21 2.18 -6.01
CA THR A 119 8.96 1.76 -7.40
C THR A 119 8.49 0.32 -7.41
N ARG A 120 7.87 -0.13 -8.51
CA ARG A 120 7.54 -1.54 -8.70
C ARG A 120 8.84 -2.35 -8.86
N ASN A 121 9.00 -3.36 -8.03
CA ASN A 121 10.11 -4.29 -8.15
C ASN A 121 9.91 -5.19 -9.38
N LYS A 122 10.90 -5.21 -10.26
CA LYS A 122 10.94 -6.05 -11.47
C LYS A 122 11.90 -7.23 -11.35
N GLY A 123 12.49 -7.42 -10.16
CA GLY A 123 13.38 -8.54 -9.87
C GLY A 123 12.63 -9.86 -9.69
N GLU A 124 13.28 -10.81 -9.06
CA GLU A 124 12.71 -12.13 -8.76
C GLU A 124 11.43 -12.02 -7.94
N GLU A 125 10.49 -12.97 -8.13
CA GLU A 125 9.13 -12.90 -7.59
C GLU A 125 9.10 -12.72 -6.07
N LEU A 126 9.94 -13.40 -5.34
CA LEU A 126 9.97 -13.32 -3.87
C LEU A 126 10.92 -12.23 -3.33
N SER A 127 11.55 -11.42 -4.20
CA SER A 127 12.45 -10.36 -3.77
C SER A 127 11.70 -9.04 -3.50
N MET A 128 12.27 -8.21 -2.64
CA MET A 128 11.85 -6.83 -2.43
C MET A 128 13.03 -5.88 -2.59
N LEU A 129 12.76 -4.64 -2.98
CA LEU A 129 13.72 -3.55 -2.91
C LEU A 129 13.80 -3.01 -1.47
N PRO A 130 14.93 -2.39 -1.07
CA PRO A 130 15.07 -1.83 0.27
C PRO A 130 13.98 -0.79 0.57
N PHE A 131 13.42 -0.85 1.77
CA PHE A 131 12.40 0.09 2.21
C PHE A 131 13.01 1.45 2.59
N LYS A 132 12.39 2.51 2.13
CA LYS A 132 12.77 3.90 2.45
C LYS A 132 12.22 4.29 3.82
N GLU A 133 13.11 4.60 4.76
CA GLU A 133 12.77 4.95 6.15
C GLU A 133 11.82 6.14 6.30
N GLY A 134 11.82 7.06 5.31
CA GLY A 134 10.95 8.24 5.35
C GLY A 134 9.46 7.94 5.51
N ALA A 135 8.99 6.81 4.99
CA ALA A 135 7.58 6.38 5.09
C ALA A 135 7.15 6.14 6.55
N PHE A 136 8.04 5.61 7.37
CA PHE A 136 7.75 5.21 8.75
C PHE A 136 7.66 6.40 9.71
N LYS A 137 8.11 7.59 9.31
CA LYS A 137 7.94 8.84 10.10
C LYS A 137 6.47 9.15 10.38
N ILE A 138 5.55 8.70 9.53
CA ILE A 138 4.12 8.89 9.73
C ILE A 138 3.68 8.18 11.02
N ALA A 139 3.95 6.89 11.14
CA ALA A 139 3.60 6.13 12.34
C ALA A 139 4.38 6.61 13.57
N ALA A 140 5.66 6.93 13.43
CA ALA A 140 6.48 7.46 14.53
C ALA A 140 5.92 8.80 15.10
N LYS A 141 5.34 9.65 14.25
CA LYS A 141 4.80 10.97 14.66
C LYS A 141 3.34 10.93 15.10
N THR A 142 2.55 10.00 14.60
CA THR A 142 1.11 9.90 14.92
C THR A 142 0.83 8.86 15.99
N GLY A 143 1.71 7.88 16.18
CA GLY A 143 1.50 6.72 17.04
C GLY A 143 0.55 5.67 16.42
N CYS A 144 0.10 5.85 15.18
CA CYS A 144 -0.79 4.89 14.54
C CYS A 144 -0.11 3.55 14.31
N ALA A 145 -0.91 2.49 14.27
CA ALA A 145 -0.41 1.16 13.92
C ALA A 145 0.11 1.12 12.48
N ILE A 146 1.16 0.35 12.25
CA ILE A 146 1.62 -0.08 10.93
C ILE A 146 0.97 -1.43 10.66
N VAL A 147 0.22 -1.55 9.56
CA VAL A 147 -0.33 -2.82 9.09
C VAL A 147 0.48 -3.28 7.89
N PRO A 148 1.32 -4.31 8.02
CA PRO A 148 2.04 -4.88 6.90
C PRO A 148 1.07 -5.52 5.90
N ILE A 149 1.30 -5.33 4.60
CA ILE A 149 0.57 -6.00 3.53
C ILE A 149 1.58 -6.77 2.69
N SER A 150 1.43 -8.08 2.64
CA SER A 150 2.24 -8.96 1.81
C SER A 150 1.44 -9.40 0.59
N MET A 151 2.00 -9.22 -0.60
CA MET A 151 1.34 -9.56 -1.86
C MET A 151 2.22 -10.48 -2.69
N ASN A 152 1.64 -11.60 -3.13
CA ASN A 152 2.31 -12.59 -3.96
C ASN A 152 1.65 -12.71 -5.33
N ASN A 153 2.47 -12.93 -6.35
CA ASN A 153 2.09 -13.24 -7.73
C ASN A 153 1.32 -12.13 -8.46
N THR A 154 1.38 -10.88 -7.98
CA THR A 154 0.61 -9.79 -8.58
C THR A 154 1.16 -9.34 -9.93
N ALA A 155 2.49 -9.42 -10.16
CA ALA A 155 3.10 -9.11 -11.45
C ALA A 155 2.68 -10.08 -12.56
N ALA A 156 2.30 -11.32 -12.21
CA ALA A 156 1.79 -12.31 -13.14
C ALA A 156 0.41 -11.97 -13.73
N ILE A 157 -0.29 -10.97 -13.18
CA ILE A 157 -1.56 -10.50 -13.76
C ILE A 157 -1.30 -9.77 -15.08
N PHE A 158 -0.30 -8.89 -15.13
CA PHE A 158 -0.10 -7.97 -16.25
C PHE A 158 1.37 -7.71 -16.60
N GLU A 159 2.23 -7.37 -15.64
CA GLU A 159 3.59 -6.91 -15.89
C GLU A 159 4.46 -7.95 -16.59
N ASN A 160 4.33 -9.22 -16.20
CA ASN A 160 5.15 -10.32 -16.74
C ASN A 160 4.78 -10.68 -18.18
N GLN A 161 3.61 -10.29 -18.67
CA GLN A 161 3.16 -10.59 -20.05
C GLN A 161 2.52 -9.39 -20.76
N PHE A 162 2.96 -8.19 -20.42
CA PHE A 162 2.45 -6.96 -21.07
C PHE A 162 2.40 -7.11 -22.61
N PRO A 163 1.32 -6.68 -23.29
CA PRO A 163 0.13 -5.97 -22.76
C PRO A 163 -1.05 -6.88 -22.37
N ARG A 164 -0.85 -8.17 -22.22
CA ARG A 164 -1.93 -9.13 -21.95
C ARG A 164 -2.21 -9.23 -20.44
N ILE A 165 -3.49 -9.36 -20.10
CA ILE A 165 -3.92 -9.69 -18.75
C ILE A 165 -4.11 -11.19 -18.64
N LYS A 166 -3.60 -11.81 -17.57
CA LYS A 166 -3.70 -13.24 -17.31
C LYS A 166 -4.53 -13.49 -16.06
N LYS A 167 -5.42 -14.46 -16.16
CA LYS A 167 -6.13 -15.01 -15.01
C LYS A 167 -5.15 -15.81 -14.15
N VAL A 168 -4.90 -15.33 -12.92
CA VAL A 168 -3.96 -15.95 -11.99
C VAL A 168 -4.52 -15.94 -10.56
N ASN A 169 -3.96 -16.79 -9.71
CA ASN A 169 -4.17 -16.72 -8.27
C ASN A 169 -3.16 -15.75 -7.67
N VAL A 170 -3.62 -14.90 -6.78
CA VAL A 170 -2.79 -13.96 -6.00
C VAL A 170 -3.13 -14.08 -4.52
N VAL A 171 -2.17 -13.82 -3.67
CA VAL A 171 -2.37 -13.79 -2.22
C VAL A 171 -2.14 -12.36 -1.73
N VAL A 172 -3.05 -11.88 -0.90
CA VAL A 172 -2.92 -10.61 -0.16
C VAL A 172 -3.10 -10.92 1.31
N GLU A 173 -2.05 -10.75 2.10
CA GLU A 173 -2.10 -10.96 3.55
C GLU A 173 -1.88 -9.65 4.30
N TYR A 174 -2.80 -9.36 5.22
CA TYR A 174 -2.70 -8.27 6.17
C TYR A 174 -2.11 -8.83 7.47
N GLY A 175 -0.90 -8.41 7.80
CA GLY A 175 -0.18 -8.86 8.99
C GLY A 175 -0.73 -8.27 10.29
N THR A 176 -0.20 -8.75 11.40
CA THR A 176 -0.49 -8.21 12.75
C THR A 176 -0.08 -6.73 12.81
N PRO A 177 -0.92 -5.85 13.36
CA PRO A 177 -0.59 -4.44 13.54
C PRO A 177 0.64 -4.25 14.43
N ILE A 178 1.53 -3.37 14.01
CA ILE A 178 2.77 -3.04 14.70
C ILE A 178 2.65 -1.61 15.23
N TYR A 179 2.71 -1.44 16.53
CA TYR A 179 2.71 -0.12 17.18
C TYR A 179 4.15 0.30 17.46
N PRO A 180 4.65 1.42 16.91
CA PRO A 180 6.04 1.86 17.14
C PRO A 180 6.40 2.04 18.62
N LYS A 181 5.40 2.35 19.47
CA LYS A 181 5.60 2.51 20.93
C LYS A 181 5.97 1.20 21.63
N ASP A 182 5.52 0.04 21.10
CA ASP A 182 5.67 -1.27 21.70
C ASP A 182 6.93 -1.99 21.22
N LEU A 183 7.65 -1.42 20.25
CA LEU A 183 8.89 -1.99 19.71
C LEU A 183 10.07 -1.76 20.65
N ALA A 184 11.00 -2.72 20.67
CA ALA A 184 12.30 -2.55 21.31
C ALA A 184 13.06 -1.36 20.69
N PRO A 185 13.94 -0.66 21.43
CA PRO A 185 14.64 0.51 20.95
C PRO A 185 15.41 0.29 19.64
N GLU A 186 16.00 -0.89 19.46
CA GLU A 186 16.76 -1.25 18.26
C GLU A 186 15.84 -1.42 17.04
N ASP A 187 14.71 -2.15 17.20
CA ASP A 187 13.71 -2.34 16.14
C ASP A 187 13.07 -1.01 15.74
N LYS A 188 12.82 -0.15 16.73
CA LYS A 188 12.29 1.19 16.49
C LYS A 188 13.25 2.08 15.70
N LYS A 189 14.55 1.94 15.92
CA LYS A 189 15.61 2.66 15.20
C LYS A 189 15.69 2.21 13.73
N HIS A 190 15.42 0.93 13.46
CA HIS A 190 15.49 0.31 12.14
C HIS A 190 14.12 -0.23 11.70
N ILE A 191 13.06 0.53 11.96
CA ILE A 191 11.67 0.10 11.78
C ILE A 191 11.36 -0.31 10.33
N GLY A 192 11.99 0.32 9.35
CA GLY A 192 11.87 -0.04 7.94
C GLY A 192 12.35 -1.46 7.66
N ALA A 193 13.55 -1.80 8.15
CA ALA A 193 14.10 -3.16 8.03
C ALA A 193 13.27 -4.18 8.82
N TYR A 194 12.80 -3.82 10.01
CA TYR A 194 11.95 -4.67 10.84
C TYR A 194 10.65 -5.04 10.11
N VAL A 195 9.92 -4.05 9.57
CA VAL A 195 8.67 -4.29 8.82
C VAL A 195 8.95 -5.03 7.51
N GLN A 196 10.04 -4.71 6.82
CA GLN A 196 10.46 -5.38 5.59
C GLN A 196 10.68 -6.88 5.82
N ASN A 197 11.35 -7.26 6.92
CA ASN A 197 11.58 -8.66 7.27
C ASN A 197 10.26 -9.42 7.51
N ILE A 198 9.31 -8.82 8.22
CA ILE A 198 7.98 -9.42 8.45
C ILE A 198 7.26 -9.67 7.11
N ILE A 199 7.28 -8.68 6.20
CA ILE A 199 6.67 -8.83 4.88
C ILE A 199 7.41 -9.92 4.08
N GLN A 200 8.74 -9.96 4.13
CA GLN A 200 9.53 -10.97 3.41
C GLN A 200 9.23 -12.39 3.89
N GLU A 201 9.17 -12.59 5.20
CA GLU A 201 8.80 -13.89 5.78
C GLU A 201 7.40 -14.32 5.34
N THR A 202 6.46 -13.39 5.32
CA THR A 202 5.08 -13.65 4.88
C THR A 202 5.01 -13.96 3.38
N ILE A 203 5.75 -13.23 2.53
CA ILE A 203 5.85 -13.52 1.10
C ILE A 203 6.40 -14.94 0.88
N ASN A 204 7.45 -15.32 1.60
CA ASN A 204 8.06 -16.63 1.49
C ASN A 204 7.08 -17.74 1.93
N LYS A 205 6.39 -17.55 3.06
CA LYS A 205 5.34 -18.45 3.54
C LYS A 205 4.22 -18.64 2.52
N ASN A 206 3.77 -17.56 1.90
CA ASN A 206 2.62 -17.57 0.99
C ASN A 206 2.98 -18.05 -0.43
N ALA A 207 4.25 -18.27 -0.74
CA ALA A 207 4.68 -18.82 -2.02
C ALA A 207 4.08 -20.20 -2.34
N GLU A 208 3.76 -20.98 -1.31
CA GLU A 208 3.14 -22.30 -1.46
C GLU A 208 1.63 -22.25 -1.78
N LEU A 209 1.01 -21.06 -1.70
CA LEU A 209 -0.43 -20.84 -1.95
C LEU A 209 -0.75 -20.41 -3.39
N ILE A 210 0.25 -20.31 -4.25
CA ILE A 210 0.13 -19.75 -5.61
C ILE A 210 0.05 -20.85 -6.67
#